data_05a136a37674330601509c42d94de526
#
_entry.id   05a136a37674330601509c42d94de526
#
_cell.length_a   1.000
_cell.length_b   1.000
_cell.length_c   1.000
_cell.angle_alpha   90.00
_cell.angle_beta   90.00
_cell.angle_gamma   90.00
#
_symmetry.space_group_name_H-M   'P 1'
#
loop_
_entity.id
_entity.type
_entity.pdbx_description
1 polymer ?
#
loop_
_entity_poly.entity_id
_entity_poly.type
_entity_poly.pdbx_seq_one_letter_code
_entity_poly.pdbx_strand_id
1 'polypeptide(L)'
;SYNKYPLYKYYYKPNVEKIYELSKNIKNKFVFSKPTEIKQIINKTNINVFNPYSEQKKYNYVLIEDNYEDNIELNYLTDYFTLEERIKANFINNPSPIDYYNKHKREIEEYLKSKGINKIKTISDYFVFDKYMFDNVRFTNNFRISIILKVLDIFKPKKWLDISAGWGDRLISAILYPTVKCYNSTDPNLSLHQHYKDIIKFFNVSKKHYQIKKKGFEDLRLKDNYYDLVFSSPPFFDMETYSNNENDSLIKHPNELNWYNDFLIVSLLKSFKALKDNHFLVLNISFYKKSKYLSKERLINDITKQN
;
A
#
# COMPACT_ATOMS: atom_id res chain seq x y z
N SER A 1 25.49 17.46 11.82
CA SER A 1 24.78 16.88 12.96
C SER A 1 23.52 16.17 12.49
N TYR A 2 23.40 14.90 12.80
CA TYR A 2 22.21 14.06 12.49
C TYR A 2 21.03 14.40 13.43
N ASN A 3 20.71 15.68 13.58
CA ASN A 3 19.65 16.10 14.50
C ASN A 3 18.23 15.79 14.02
N LYS A 4 18.06 15.44 12.75
CA LYS A 4 16.77 15.08 12.16
C LYS A 4 16.90 13.77 11.39
N TYR A 5 15.83 12.97 11.40
CA TYR A 5 15.73 11.77 10.57
C TYR A 5 15.98 12.11 9.09
N PRO A 6 16.89 11.40 8.40
CA PRO A 6 17.11 11.60 6.97
C PRO A 6 15.87 11.21 6.18
N LEU A 7 15.26 12.14 5.46
CA LEU A 7 14.11 11.87 4.61
C LEU A 7 14.52 11.81 3.16
N TYR A 8 13.98 10.87 2.40
CA TYR A 8 14.21 10.68 0.97
C TYR A 8 14.14 11.98 0.16
N LYS A 9 13.12 12.82 0.44
CA LYS A 9 12.91 14.11 -0.22
C LYS A 9 14.06 15.12 -0.12
N TYR A 10 15.00 14.92 0.80
CA TYR A 10 16.15 15.81 0.94
C TYR A 10 17.29 15.45 -0.03
N TYR A 11 17.29 14.25 -0.59
CA TYR A 11 18.39 13.72 -1.40
C TYR A 11 17.95 13.41 -2.83
N TYR A 12 16.64 13.42 -3.08
CA TYR A 12 16.07 13.08 -4.37
C TYR A 12 14.91 14.02 -4.72
N LYS A 13 14.86 14.46 -5.98
CA LYS A 13 13.74 15.21 -6.54
C LYS A 13 13.21 14.47 -7.76
N PRO A 14 12.01 13.90 -7.70
CA PRO A 14 11.45 13.17 -8.82
C PRO A 14 11.27 14.06 -10.06
N ASN A 15 11.54 13.50 -11.23
CA ASN A 15 11.20 14.12 -12.50
C ASN A 15 9.86 13.58 -12.99
N VAL A 16 8.86 14.44 -13.15
CA VAL A 16 7.49 14.06 -13.51
C VAL A 16 7.43 13.32 -14.85
N GLU A 17 8.15 13.81 -15.86
CA GLU A 17 8.17 13.20 -17.21
C GLU A 17 8.76 11.80 -17.17
N LYS A 18 9.91 11.64 -16.49
CA LYS A 18 10.56 10.35 -16.30
C LYS A 18 9.66 9.38 -15.55
N ILE A 19 8.93 9.84 -14.52
CA ILE A 19 7.98 9.01 -13.77
C ILE A 19 6.85 8.50 -14.67
N TYR A 20 6.30 9.35 -15.54
CA TYR A 20 5.30 8.91 -16.52
C TYR A 20 5.88 7.93 -17.55
N GLU A 21 7.11 8.09 -17.98
CA GLU A 21 7.78 7.15 -18.89
C GLU A 21 7.99 5.78 -18.21
N LEU A 22 8.49 5.77 -16.98
CA LEU A 22 8.65 4.55 -16.19
C LEU A 22 7.32 3.83 -16.00
N SER A 23 6.24 4.56 -15.71
CA SER A 23 4.91 3.98 -15.52
C SER A 23 4.36 3.31 -16.78
N LYS A 24 4.63 3.88 -17.97
CA LYS A 24 4.23 3.30 -19.26
C LYS A 24 5.02 2.03 -19.63
N ASN A 25 6.25 1.93 -19.14
CA ASN A 25 7.14 0.82 -19.44
C ASN A 25 6.91 -0.40 -18.52
N ILE A 26 6.03 -0.30 -17.52
CA ILE A 26 5.63 -1.43 -16.69
C ILE A 26 4.86 -2.42 -17.57
N LYS A 27 5.60 -3.43 -18.05
CA LYS A 27 5.01 -4.51 -18.84
C LYS A 27 4.41 -5.55 -17.92
N ASN A 28 3.18 -5.91 -18.20
CA ASN A 28 2.52 -7.01 -17.51
C ASN A 28 2.97 -8.32 -18.14
N LYS A 29 3.63 -9.13 -17.34
CA LYS A 29 3.73 -10.56 -17.64
C LYS A 29 2.70 -11.26 -16.80
N PHE A 30 1.55 -11.60 -17.41
CA PHE A 30 0.58 -12.46 -16.78
C PHE A 30 0.81 -13.88 -17.23
N VAL A 31 0.71 -14.77 -16.28
CA VAL A 31 0.48 -16.15 -16.55
C VAL A 31 -0.80 -16.55 -15.85
N PHE A 32 -1.89 -16.67 -16.60
CA PHE A 32 -3.06 -17.42 -16.17
C PHE A 32 -2.65 -18.88 -16.13
N SER A 33 -2.48 -19.44 -14.95
CA SER A 33 -1.89 -20.76 -14.81
C SER A 33 -2.75 -21.65 -13.98
N LYS A 34 -2.88 -22.90 -14.40
CA LYS A 34 -3.27 -23.99 -13.51
C LYS A 34 -2.19 -24.14 -12.41
N PRO A 35 -2.53 -24.64 -11.21
CA PRO A 35 -1.57 -24.79 -10.10
C PRO A 35 -0.24 -25.45 -10.47
N THR A 36 -0.25 -26.41 -11.40
CA THR A 36 0.95 -27.12 -11.87
C THR A 36 1.88 -26.20 -12.69
N GLU A 37 1.33 -25.31 -13.50
CA GLU A 37 2.08 -24.35 -14.32
C GLU A 37 2.71 -23.27 -13.45
N ILE A 38 2.01 -22.81 -12.43
CA ILE A 38 2.55 -21.87 -11.42
C ILE A 38 3.77 -22.48 -10.71
N LYS A 39 3.68 -23.78 -10.34
CA LYS A 39 4.81 -24.49 -9.73
C LYS A 39 6.05 -24.51 -10.62
N GLN A 40 5.89 -24.72 -11.92
CA GLN A 40 6.98 -24.68 -12.89
C GLN A 40 7.60 -23.29 -13.03
N ILE A 41 6.78 -22.24 -13.06
CA ILE A 41 7.25 -20.86 -13.16
C ILE A 41 8.02 -20.46 -11.91
N ILE A 42 7.50 -20.78 -10.73
CA ILE A 42 8.18 -20.51 -9.45
C ILE A 42 9.53 -21.22 -9.38
N ASN A 43 9.61 -22.48 -9.77
CA ASN A 43 10.86 -23.23 -9.78
C ASN A 43 11.91 -22.67 -10.76
N LYS A 44 11.47 -22.06 -11.87
CA LYS A 44 12.37 -21.42 -12.85
C LYS A 44 12.89 -20.06 -12.39
N THR A 45 12.14 -19.33 -11.59
CA THR A 45 12.46 -17.96 -11.20
C THR A 45 13.13 -17.85 -9.84
N ASN A 46 13.39 -18.97 -9.14
CA ASN A 46 13.91 -19.02 -7.76
C ASN A 46 13.15 -18.13 -6.76
N ILE A 47 11.88 -17.87 -7.03
CA ILE A 47 11.02 -17.11 -6.10
C ILE A 47 10.71 -18.02 -4.92
N ASN A 48 11.16 -17.66 -3.73
CA ASN A 48 10.72 -18.26 -2.48
C ASN A 48 9.27 -17.83 -2.20
N VAL A 49 8.33 -18.51 -2.81
CA VAL A 49 6.91 -18.29 -2.53
C VAL A 49 6.56 -19.08 -1.27
N PHE A 50 6.00 -18.41 -0.29
CA PHE A 50 5.24 -19.04 0.77
C PHE A 50 4.30 -20.07 0.15
N ASN A 51 4.39 -21.32 0.61
CA ASN A 51 3.70 -22.44 0.01
C ASN A 51 2.15 -22.23 -0.02
N PRO A 52 1.59 -21.69 -1.10
CA PRO A 52 0.14 -21.56 -1.24
C PRO A 52 -0.49 -22.89 -1.70
N TYR A 53 0.30 -23.96 -1.82
CA TYR A 53 -0.05 -25.17 -2.53
C TYR A 53 -1.17 -26.01 -1.89
N SER A 54 -1.42 -25.86 -0.60
CA SER A 54 -2.52 -26.57 0.07
C SER A 54 -3.91 -26.02 -0.30
N GLU A 55 -3.99 -24.73 -0.66
CA GLU A 55 -5.24 -24.02 -0.97
C GLU A 55 -5.51 -23.91 -2.49
N GLN A 56 -4.52 -24.17 -3.34
CA GLN A 56 -4.56 -23.92 -4.78
C GLN A 56 -5.56 -24.76 -5.57
N LYS A 57 -6.10 -25.81 -5.01
CA LYS A 57 -7.07 -26.67 -5.71
C LYS A 57 -8.43 -26.02 -5.99
N LYS A 58 -8.71 -24.86 -5.36
CA LYS A 58 -10.02 -24.21 -5.38
C LYS A 58 -10.11 -22.93 -6.21
N TYR A 59 -8.99 -22.29 -6.55
CA TYR A 59 -9.00 -20.93 -7.10
C TYR A 59 -8.11 -20.79 -8.34
N ASN A 60 -8.51 -19.91 -9.23
CA ASN A 60 -7.66 -19.45 -10.34
C ASN A 60 -6.62 -18.43 -9.82
N TYR A 61 -5.39 -18.55 -10.25
CA TYR A 61 -4.28 -17.67 -9.85
C TYR A 61 -3.76 -16.87 -11.03
N VAL A 62 -3.39 -15.63 -10.75
CA VAL A 62 -2.62 -14.77 -11.66
C VAL A 62 -1.29 -14.47 -10.99
N LEU A 63 -0.18 -14.82 -11.62
CA LEU A 63 1.13 -14.44 -11.17
C LEU A 63 1.50 -13.07 -11.72
N ILE A 64 1.82 -12.13 -10.82
CA ILE A 64 2.32 -10.81 -11.18
C ILE A 64 3.81 -10.77 -10.84
N GLU A 65 4.66 -10.73 -11.87
CA GLU A 65 6.09 -10.52 -11.68
C GLU A 65 6.37 -9.03 -11.44
N ASP A 66 7.21 -8.73 -10.47
CA ASP A 66 7.69 -7.38 -10.22
C ASP A 66 9.22 -7.39 -10.10
N ASN A 67 9.90 -6.69 -10.99
CA ASN A 67 11.33 -6.41 -10.85
C ASN A 67 11.47 -5.13 -10.03
N TYR A 68 11.75 -5.29 -8.75
CA TYR A 68 11.85 -4.19 -7.82
C TYR A 68 12.97 -3.21 -8.19
N GLU A 69 14.11 -3.70 -8.62
CA GLU A 69 15.27 -2.86 -8.95
C GLU A 69 15.02 -1.97 -10.16
N ASP A 70 14.38 -2.51 -11.21
CA ASP A 70 13.99 -1.72 -12.39
C ASP A 70 12.94 -0.65 -12.09
N ASN A 71 12.18 -0.84 -11.02
CA ASN A 71 11.07 0.03 -10.62
C ASN A 71 11.34 0.82 -9.33
N ILE A 72 12.59 0.85 -8.86
CA ILE A 72 12.96 1.44 -7.57
C ILE A 72 12.50 2.90 -7.45
N GLU A 73 12.69 3.69 -8.50
CA GLU A 73 12.31 5.12 -8.50
C GLU A 73 10.80 5.32 -8.37
N LEU A 74 9.98 4.46 -8.98
CA LEU A 74 8.53 4.47 -8.81
C LEU A 74 8.14 4.04 -7.39
N ASN A 75 8.75 3.01 -6.87
CA ASN A 75 8.38 2.43 -5.58
C ASN A 75 8.76 3.32 -4.39
N TYR A 76 9.83 4.13 -4.53
CA TYR A 76 10.19 5.15 -3.55
C TYR A 76 9.46 6.50 -3.72
N LEU A 77 8.67 6.65 -4.78
CA LEU A 77 7.98 7.91 -5.04
C LEU A 77 7.00 8.28 -3.90
N THR A 78 6.36 7.31 -3.30
CA THR A 78 5.51 7.53 -2.13
C THR A 78 6.29 8.09 -0.96
N ASP A 79 7.51 7.63 -0.73
CA ASP A 79 8.38 8.10 0.34
C ASP A 79 8.83 9.55 0.16
N TYR A 80 8.89 10.03 -1.07
CA TYR A 80 9.12 11.46 -1.33
C TYR A 80 8.06 12.34 -0.66
N PHE A 81 6.81 11.88 -0.64
CA PHE A 81 5.70 12.66 -0.09
C PHE A 81 5.39 12.34 1.38
N THR A 82 5.37 11.06 1.76
CA THR A 82 4.73 10.60 3.00
C THR A 82 5.65 9.89 3.99
N LEU A 83 6.94 9.71 3.69
CA LEU A 83 7.88 9.05 4.60
C LEU A 83 7.89 9.70 6.00
N GLU A 84 7.76 11.02 6.08
CA GLU A 84 7.76 11.77 7.35
C GLU A 84 6.63 11.33 8.30
N GLU A 85 5.48 10.93 7.74
CA GLU A 85 4.38 10.39 8.53
C GLU A 85 4.55 8.88 8.74
N ARG A 86 5.01 8.14 7.73
CA ARG A 86 5.19 6.70 7.81
C ARG A 86 6.19 6.26 8.87
N ILE A 87 7.27 7.01 9.07
CA ILE A 87 8.26 6.70 10.12
C ILE A 87 7.73 6.85 11.55
N LYS A 88 6.57 7.49 11.75
CA LYS A 88 5.90 7.63 13.05
C LYS A 88 4.97 6.46 13.36
N ALA A 89 4.61 5.67 12.36
CA ALA A 89 3.72 4.52 12.51
C ALA A 89 4.47 3.30 13.08
N ASN A 90 3.75 2.48 13.83
CA ASN A 90 4.29 1.29 14.46
C ASN A 90 3.81 0.03 13.74
N PHE A 91 4.67 -0.97 13.67
CA PHE A 91 4.32 -2.31 13.21
C PHE A 91 4.31 -3.29 14.39
N ILE A 92 3.14 -3.82 14.74
CA ILE A 92 2.92 -4.70 15.91
C ILE A 92 3.55 -4.06 17.18
N ASN A 93 4.35 -4.79 17.94
CA ASN A 93 5.00 -4.34 19.17
C ASN A 93 6.41 -3.74 18.93
N ASN A 94 6.71 -3.31 17.70
CA ASN A 94 8.01 -2.71 17.40
C ASN A 94 7.95 -1.20 17.63
N PRO A 95 9.07 -0.57 18.00
CA PRO A 95 9.16 0.89 18.01
C PRO A 95 8.94 1.44 16.61
N SER A 96 8.43 2.66 16.52
CA SER A 96 8.40 3.35 15.23
C SER A 96 9.83 3.60 14.70
N PRO A 97 10.03 3.70 13.39
CA PRO A 97 11.35 4.02 12.84
C PRO A 97 11.95 5.29 13.40
N ILE A 98 11.16 6.32 13.69
CA ILE A 98 11.67 7.57 14.29
C ILE A 98 12.11 7.37 15.75
N ASP A 99 11.38 6.55 16.53
CA ASP A 99 11.77 6.25 17.91
C ASP A 99 13.04 5.39 17.95
N TYR A 100 13.14 4.39 17.07
CA TYR A 100 14.35 3.60 16.89
C TYR A 100 15.54 4.48 16.52
N TYR A 101 15.40 5.34 15.51
CA TYR A 101 16.42 6.28 15.09
C TYR A 101 16.90 7.18 16.23
N ASN A 102 15.96 7.75 17.00
CA ASN A 102 16.29 8.64 18.12
C ASN A 102 17.06 7.92 19.23
N LYS A 103 16.72 6.65 19.48
CA LYS A 103 17.37 5.82 20.52
C LYS A 103 18.76 5.34 20.09
N HIS A 104 18.97 5.03 18.81
CA HIS A 104 20.16 4.37 18.29
C HIS A 104 21.05 5.28 17.41
N LYS A 105 20.96 6.60 17.57
CA LYS A 105 21.71 7.57 16.73
C LYS A 105 23.20 7.25 16.63
N ARG A 106 23.84 6.94 17.76
CA ARG A 106 25.28 6.67 17.82
C ARG A 106 25.66 5.42 17.00
N GLU A 107 24.91 4.35 17.15
CA GLU A 107 25.13 3.09 16.41
C GLU A 107 24.96 3.31 14.90
N ILE A 108 23.94 4.09 14.50
CA ILE A 108 23.68 4.46 13.10
C ILE A 108 24.86 5.28 12.55
N GLU A 109 25.35 6.26 13.31
CA GLU A 109 26.50 7.08 12.91
C GLU A 109 27.78 6.24 12.77
N GLU A 110 28.04 5.33 13.70
CA GLU A 110 29.18 4.42 13.66
C GLU A 110 29.10 3.49 12.44
N TYR A 111 27.92 2.94 12.13
CA TYR A 111 27.68 2.15 10.93
C TYR A 111 27.94 2.96 9.65
N LEU A 112 27.40 4.16 9.53
CA LEU A 112 27.60 5.00 8.34
C LEU A 112 29.08 5.36 8.16
N LYS A 113 29.79 5.69 9.24
CA LYS A 113 31.24 5.93 9.21
C LYS A 113 32.03 4.71 8.72
N SER A 114 31.63 3.50 9.14
CA SER A 114 32.25 2.25 8.66
C SER A 114 32.07 2.03 7.14
N LYS A 115 31.08 2.70 6.55
CA LYS A 115 30.82 2.73 5.09
C LYS A 115 31.46 3.97 4.41
N GLY A 116 32.27 4.74 5.12
CA GLY A 116 32.90 5.97 4.60
C GLY A 116 31.98 7.18 4.56
N ILE A 117 30.78 7.10 5.19
CA ILE A 117 29.77 8.14 5.15
C ILE A 117 29.81 8.93 6.47
N ASN A 118 30.51 10.07 6.48
CA ASN A 118 30.52 10.97 7.65
C ASN A 118 29.26 11.82 7.76
N LYS A 119 28.57 12.02 6.64
CA LYS A 119 27.30 12.75 6.54
C LYS A 119 26.57 12.29 5.28
N ILE A 120 25.28 12.02 5.37
CA ILE A 120 24.45 11.72 4.21
C ILE A 120 24.33 12.99 3.36
N LYS A 121 24.78 12.91 2.10
CA LYS A 121 24.78 14.04 1.14
C LYS A 121 24.13 13.66 -0.17
N THR A 122 24.20 12.40 -0.55
CA THR A 122 23.72 11.89 -1.83
C THR A 122 22.59 10.89 -1.64
N ILE A 123 21.88 10.58 -2.72
CA ILE A 123 20.89 9.52 -2.72
C ILE A 123 21.50 8.15 -2.42
N SER A 124 22.74 7.91 -2.86
CA SER A 124 23.46 6.67 -2.56
C SER A 124 23.76 6.54 -1.06
N ASP A 125 24.19 7.62 -0.41
CA ASP A 125 24.38 7.63 1.04
C ASP A 125 23.07 7.36 1.77
N TYR A 126 21.97 7.95 1.27
CA TYR A 126 20.64 7.74 1.84
C TYR A 126 20.23 6.26 1.76
N PHE A 127 20.46 5.58 0.64
CA PHE A 127 20.12 4.16 0.53
C PHE A 127 20.94 3.26 1.46
N VAL A 128 22.18 3.62 1.79
CA VAL A 128 22.97 2.90 2.82
C VAL A 128 22.31 3.07 4.19
N PHE A 129 21.86 4.27 4.52
CA PHE A 129 21.12 4.57 5.76
C PHE A 129 19.78 3.84 5.80
N ASP A 130 18.99 3.94 4.72
CA ASP A 130 17.67 3.33 4.61
C ASP A 130 17.72 1.81 4.76
N LYS A 131 18.72 1.19 4.12
CA LYS A 131 18.98 -0.25 4.27
C LYS A 131 19.30 -0.62 5.72
N TYR A 132 20.14 0.13 6.41
CA TYR A 132 20.42 -0.11 7.81
C TYR A 132 19.15 -0.04 8.67
N MET A 133 18.34 1.00 8.45
CA MET A 133 17.07 1.14 9.16
C MET A 133 16.13 -0.03 8.87
N PHE A 134 16.00 -0.43 7.61
CA PHE A 134 15.14 -1.54 7.20
C PHE A 134 15.59 -2.89 7.78
N ASP A 135 16.90 -3.11 7.90
CA ASP A 135 17.48 -4.33 8.48
C ASP A 135 17.28 -4.41 10.02
N ASN A 136 17.10 -3.28 10.70
CA ASN A 136 17.11 -3.20 12.17
C ASN A 136 15.75 -2.81 12.82
N VAL A 137 14.84 -2.19 12.06
CA VAL A 137 13.51 -1.84 12.55
C VAL A 137 12.44 -2.11 11.49
N ARG A 138 11.27 -2.57 11.93
CA ARG A 138 10.17 -2.79 11.00
C ARG A 138 9.43 -1.50 10.70
N PHE A 139 9.29 -1.23 9.40
CA PHE A 139 8.45 -0.18 8.87
C PHE A 139 7.05 -0.73 8.57
N THR A 140 6.04 0.13 8.66
CA THR A 140 4.78 -0.07 7.97
C THR A 140 5.04 0.00 6.46
N ASN A 141 4.50 -0.95 5.69
CA ASN A 141 4.88 -1.11 4.30
C ASN A 141 4.12 -0.17 3.35
N ASN A 142 4.81 0.36 2.35
CA ASN A 142 4.20 0.89 1.15
C ASN A 142 3.65 -0.24 0.28
N PHE A 143 2.55 0.02 -0.42
CA PHE A 143 2.14 -0.85 -1.51
C PHE A 143 2.90 -0.45 -2.77
N ARG A 144 3.69 -1.34 -3.35
CA ARG A 144 4.54 -1.02 -4.50
C ARG A 144 3.72 -0.49 -5.67
N ILE A 145 4.04 0.71 -6.15
CA ILE A 145 3.38 1.36 -7.30
C ILE A 145 3.45 0.47 -8.55
N SER A 146 4.60 -0.17 -8.78
CA SER A 146 4.78 -1.11 -9.89
C SER A 146 3.75 -2.25 -9.89
N ILE A 147 3.45 -2.82 -8.72
CA ILE A 147 2.45 -3.88 -8.58
C ILE A 147 1.04 -3.31 -8.81
N ILE A 148 0.73 -2.15 -8.24
CA ILE A 148 -0.58 -1.51 -8.41
C ILE A 148 -0.85 -1.23 -9.89
N LEU A 149 0.12 -0.66 -10.61
CA LEU A 149 -0.02 -0.38 -12.03
C LEU A 149 -0.27 -1.65 -12.85
N LYS A 150 0.36 -2.77 -12.49
CA LYS A 150 0.10 -4.08 -13.12
C LYS A 150 -1.32 -4.57 -12.85
N VAL A 151 -1.83 -4.40 -11.63
CA VAL A 151 -3.23 -4.72 -11.31
C VAL A 151 -4.18 -3.83 -12.10
N LEU A 152 -3.90 -2.53 -12.19
CA LEU A 152 -4.73 -1.61 -12.99
C LEU A 152 -4.74 -1.97 -14.48
N ASP A 153 -3.64 -2.52 -15.00
CA ASP A 153 -3.58 -2.96 -16.40
C ASP A 153 -4.40 -4.23 -16.68
N ILE A 154 -4.64 -5.06 -15.66
CA ILE A 154 -5.57 -6.21 -15.77
C ILE A 154 -6.99 -5.69 -15.93
N PHE A 155 -7.41 -4.79 -15.05
CA PHE A 155 -8.82 -4.40 -14.93
C PHE A 155 -9.18 -3.15 -15.75
N LYS A 156 -8.22 -2.33 -16.12
CA LYS A 156 -8.35 -1.10 -16.93
C LYS A 156 -9.50 -0.17 -16.50
N PRO A 157 -9.62 0.15 -15.20
CA PRO A 157 -10.76 0.90 -14.70
C PRO A 157 -10.72 2.36 -15.17
N LYS A 158 -11.91 2.96 -15.36
CA LYS A 158 -12.08 4.42 -15.49
C LYS A 158 -12.40 5.07 -14.15
N LYS A 159 -13.16 4.38 -13.29
CA LYS A 159 -13.56 4.85 -11.96
C LYS A 159 -13.15 3.83 -10.92
N TRP A 160 -12.23 4.20 -10.07
CA TRP A 160 -11.66 3.36 -9.04
C TRP A 160 -12.08 3.84 -7.66
N LEU A 161 -12.64 2.93 -6.84
CA LEU A 161 -12.92 3.12 -5.42
C LEU A 161 -11.88 2.37 -4.58
N ASP A 162 -11.31 3.06 -3.60
CA ASP A 162 -10.35 2.52 -2.65
C ASP A 162 -10.85 2.73 -1.22
N ILE A 163 -10.80 1.69 -0.38
CA ILE A 163 -11.31 1.74 1.00
C ILE A 163 -10.46 2.64 1.87
N SER A 164 -9.13 2.61 1.69
CA SER A 164 -8.18 3.41 2.47
C SER A 164 -7.04 3.90 1.59
N ALA A 165 -6.82 5.20 1.51
CA ALA A 165 -5.76 5.78 0.67
C ALA A 165 -4.35 5.41 1.15
N GLY A 166 -4.18 5.21 2.46
CA GLY A 166 -2.90 4.85 3.07
C GLY A 166 -1.81 5.88 2.79
N TRP A 167 -0.61 5.43 2.52
CA TRP A 167 0.53 6.34 2.30
C TRP A 167 0.49 7.11 0.98
N GLY A 168 -0.50 6.86 0.11
CA GLY A 168 -0.68 7.56 -1.16
C GLY A 168 -0.22 6.79 -2.38
N ASP A 169 0.25 5.56 -2.24
CA ASP A 169 0.70 4.70 -3.34
C ASP A 169 -0.39 4.52 -4.40
N ARG A 170 -1.62 4.27 -3.94
CA ARG A 170 -2.77 4.04 -4.80
C ARG A 170 -3.25 5.32 -5.48
N LEU A 171 -3.17 6.48 -4.77
CA LEU A 171 -3.42 7.79 -5.38
C LEU A 171 -2.42 8.08 -6.50
N ILE A 172 -1.12 7.89 -6.26
CA ILE A 172 -0.06 8.08 -7.26
C ILE A 172 -0.31 7.15 -8.46
N SER A 173 -0.59 5.88 -8.19
CA SER A 173 -0.86 4.89 -9.25
C SER A 173 -2.10 5.25 -10.08
N ALA A 174 -3.15 5.78 -9.43
CA ALA A 174 -4.36 6.25 -10.13
C ALA A 174 -4.06 7.42 -11.06
N ILE A 175 -3.17 8.32 -10.65
CA ILE A 175 -2.74 9.46 -11.48
C ILE A 175 -1.90 8.99 -12.67
N LEU A 176 -0.99 8.04 -12.44
CA LEU A 176 -0.08 7.54 -13.47
C LEU A 176 -0.75 6.64 -14.50
N TYR A 177 -1.84 5.94 -14.11
CA TYR A 177 -2.49 4.99 -15.01
C TYR A 177 -3.49 5.67 -15.94
N PRO A 178 -3.29 5.64 -17.27
CA PRO A 178 -3.97 6.55 -18.22
C PRO A 178 -5.50 6.33 -18.33
N THR A 179 -6.02 5.15 -18.01
CA THR A 179 -7.47 4.89 -18.10
C THR A 179 -8.23 5.39 -16.89
N VAL A 180 -7.60 5.57 -15.73
CA VAL A 180 -8.25 6.07 -14.51
C VAL A 180 -8.60 7.54 -14.70
N LYS A 181 -9.90 7.84 -14.64
CA LYS A 181 -10.46 9.21 -14.75
C LYS A 181 -11.06 9.69 -13.44
N CYS A 182 -11.27 8.78 -12.49
CA CYS A 182 -11.81 9.09 -11.18
C CYS A 182 -11.26 8.09 -10.16
N TYR A 183 -10.67 8.63 -9.09
CA TYR A 183 -10.22 7.88 -7.93
C TYR A 183 -10.86 8.49 -6.69
N ASN A 184 -11.61 7.68 -5.96
CA ASN A 184 -12.23 8.07 -4.71
C ASN A 184 -11.77 7.14 -3.58
N SER A 185 -11.39 7.73 -2.47
CA SER A 185 -10.93 6.99 -1.29
C SER A 185 -11.29 7.72 0.01
N THR A 186 -10.97 7.09 1.11
CA THR A 186 -10.99 7.70 2.45
C THR A 186 -9.68 7.47 3.17
N ASP A 187 -9.38 8.31 4.12
CA ASP A 187 -8.37 8.07 5.14
C ASP A 187 -8.69 8.88 6.39
N PRO A 188 -8.81 8.26 7.56
CA PRO A 188 -9.07 8.98 8.81
C PRO A 188 -7.82 9.70 9.33
N ASN A 189 -6.61 9.34 8.90
CA ASN A 189 -5.37 9.96 9.33
C ASN A 189 -5.24 11.39 8.77
N LEU A 190 -5.54 12.39 9.60
CA LEU A 190 -5.57 13.79 9.18
C LEU A 190 -4.21 14.32 8.72
N SER A 191 -3.11 13.78 9.25
CA SER A 191 -1.75 14.22 8.90
C SER A 191 -1.41 13.95 7.43
N LEU A 192 -2.00 12.91 6.81
CA LEU A 192 -1.75 12.53 5.42
C LEU A 192 -2.44 13.43 4.40
N HIS A 193 -3.51 14.15 4.78
CA HIS A 193 -4.33 14.89 3.80
C HIS A 193 -3.62 16.06 3.14
N GLN A 194 -2.62 16.67 3.79
CA GLN A 194 -1.79 17.67 3.12
C GLN A 194 -0.89 17.01 2.08
N HIS A 195 -0.31 15.86 2.39
CA HIS A 195 0.52 15.10 1.45
C HIS A 195 -0.26 14.64 0.20
N TYR A 196 -1.53 14.22 0.35
CA TYR A 196 -2.38 13.92 -0.82
C TYR A 196 -2.59 15.13 -1.73
N LYS A 197 -2.76 16.34 -1.15
CA LYS A 197 -2.84 17.58 -1.93
C LYS A 197 -1.53 17.89 -2.64
N ASP A 198 -0.40 17.62 -1.99
CA ASP A 198 0.92 17.85 -2.55
C ASP A 198 1.20 16.89 -3.71
N ILE A 199 0.78 15.61 -3.61
CA ILE A 199 0.81 14.64 -4.71
C ILE A 199 0.00 15.15 -5.90
N ILE A 200 -1.26 15.54 -5.70
CA ILE A 200 -2.15 16.04 -6.75
C ILE A 200 -1.56 17.28 -7.41
N LYS A 201 -0.99 18.18 -6.63
CA LYS A 201 -0.32 19.40 -7.12
C LYS A 201 0.94 19.08 -7.91
N PHE A 202 1.77 18.16 -7.43
CA PHE A 202 3.02 17.74 -8.08
C PHE A 202 2.78 17.21 -9.50
N PHE A 203 1.76 16.40 -9.70
CA PHE A 203 1.38 15.87 -11.00
C PHE A 203 0.49 16.81 -11.82
N ASN A 204 0.15 17.98 -11.28
CA ASN A 204 -0.70 18.98 -11.93
C ASN A 204 -2.05 18.43 -12.44
N VAL A 205 -2.70 17.57 -11.63
CA VAL A 205 -3.98 16.99 -11.98
C VAL A 205 -5.14 17.62 -11.18
N SER A 206 -6.37 17.45 -11.67
CA SER A 206 -7.54 18.07 -11.07
C SER A 206 -8.00 17.34 -9.80
N LYS A 207 -8.10 18.07 -8.69
CA LYS A 207 -8.67 17.57 -7.42
C LYS A 207 -10.09 17.02 -7.55
N LYS A 208 -10.84 17.44 -8.58
CA LYS A 208 -12.20 16.96 -8.85
C LYS A 208 -12.23 15.47 -9.18
N HIS A 209 -11.17 14.96 -9.75
CA HIS A 209 -11.07 13.57 -10.19
C HIS A 209 -10.41 12.65 -9.16
N TYR A 210 -9.65 13.21 -8.22
CA TYR A 210 -8.90 12.46 -7.20
C TYR A 210 -9.31 12.97 -5.81
N GLN A 211 -10.23 12.24 -5.16
CA GLN A 211 -10.82 12.68 -3.89
C GLN A 211 -10.54 11.69 -2.77
N ILE A 212 -10.01 12.19 -1.67
CA ILE A 212 -9.81 11.40 -0.44
C ILE A 212 -10.52 12.12 0.71
N LYS A 213 -11.50 11.44 1.32
CA LYS A 213 -12.31 12.00 2.41
C LYS A 213 -11.69 11.69 3.76
N LYS A 214 -11.79 12.67 4.69
CA LYS A 214 -11.25 12.60 6.06
C LYS A 214 -12.19 11.86 7.00
N LYS A 215 -12.37 10.55 6.78
CA LYS A 215 -13.23 9.71 7.62
C LYS A 215 -12.98 8.22 7.36
N GLY A 216 -13.51 7.38 8.24
CA GLY A 216 -13.58 5.94 8.01
C GLY A 216 -14.48 5.61 6.81
N PHE A 217 -14.16 4.54 6.10
CA PHE A 217 -14.90 4.13 4.90
C PHE A 217 -16.30 3.61 5.26
N GLU A 218 -16.45 2.98 6.40
CA GLU A 218 -17.72 2.47 6.93
C GLU A 218 -18.77 3.58 7.10
N ASP A 219 -18.34 4.84 7.27
CA ASP A 219 -19.22 6.01 7.38
C ASP A 219 -19.50 6.70 6.05
N LEU A 220 -18.95 6.17 4.95
CA LEU A 220 -19.12 6.79 3.63
C LEU A 220 -20.47 6.45 3.02
N ARG A 221 -21.13 7.44 2.43
CA ARG A 221 -22.26 7.23 1.53
C ARG A 221 -21.75 7.14 0.11
N LEU A 222 -22.04 6.05 -0.57
CA LEU A 222 -21.61 5.75 -1.93
C LEU A 222 -22.82 5.73 -2.87
N LYS A 223 -22.54 5.96 -4.14
CA LYS A 223 -23.51 5.77 -5.22
C LYS A 223 -23.42 4.31 -5.66
N ASP A 224 -24.58 3.64 -5.74
CA ASP A 224 -24.70 2.28 -6.23
C ASP A 224 -24.33 2.20 -7.72
N ASN A 225 -23.80 1.05 -8.15
CA ASN A 225 -23.49 0.74 -9.56
C ASN A 225 -22.68 1.83 -10.27
N TYR A 226 -21.65 2.36 -9.62
CA TYR A 226 -20.94 3.52 -10.13
C TYR A 226 -19.48 3.26 -10.51
N TYR A 227 -18.78 2.39 -9.78
CA TYR A 227 -17.35 2.15 -9.96
C TYR A 227 -17.06 0.95 -10.84
N ASP A 228 -15.97 1.03 -11.60
CA ASP A 228 -15.50 -0.04 -12.49
C ASP A 228 -14.54 -0.99 -11.75
N LEU A 229 -13.95 -0.55 -10.66
CA LEU A 229 -13.06 -1.34 -9.82
C LEU A 229 -13.16 -0.86 -8.38
N VAL A 230 -13.24 -1.79 -7.46
CA VAL A 230 -12.82 -1.60 -6.07
C VAL A 230 -11.48 -2.30 -5.91
N PHE A 231 -10.43 -1.55 -5.59
CA PHE A 231 -9.13 -2.14 -5.29
C PHE A 231 -8.53 -1.42 -4.08
N SER A 232 -8.25 -2.18 -3.05
CA SER A 232 -7.75 -1.63 -1.78
C SER A 232 -6.83 -2.60 -1.04
N SER A 233 -6.04 -2.03 -0.16
CA SER A 233 -5.37 -2.69 0.95
C SER A 233 -5.86 -2.03 2.24
N PRO A 234 -6.97 -2.51 2.82
CA PRO A 234 -7.49 -1.96 4.07
C PRO A 234 -6.52 -2.23 5.22
N PRO A 235 -6.63 -1.53 6.36
CA PRO A 235 -5.87 -1.85 7.56
C PRO A 235 -5.97 -3.33 7.92
N PHE A 236 -4.91 -3.91 8.52
CA PHE A 236 -4.86 -5.33 8.90
C PHE A 236 -5.06 -5.51 10.40
N PHE A 237 -6.16 -4.99 10.94
CA PHE A 237 -6.48 -4.95 12.36
C PHE A 237 -5.33 -4.32 13.16
N ASP A 238 -4.76 -5.03 14.15
CA ASP A 238 -3.72 -4.55 15.07
C ASP A 238 -2.28 -4.77 14.58
N MET A 239 -2.11 -5.20 13.32
CA MET A 239 -0.76 -5.40 12.77
C MET A 239 0.03 -4.10 12.63
N GLU A 240 -0.65 -2.98 12.39
CA GLU A 240 -0.06 -1.66 12.21
C GLU A 240 -0.89 -0.60 12.93
N THR A 241 -0.23 0.32 13.62
CA THR A 241 -0.87 1.49 14.24
C THR A 241 -0.43 2.73 13.48
N TYR A 242 -1.38 3.36 12.80
CA TYR A 242 -1.11 4.48 11.90
C TYR A 242 -1.30 5.85 12.54
N SER A 243 -2.28 5.98 13.41
CA SER A 243 -2.61 7.26 14.03
C SER A 243 -3.36 7.09 15.36
N ASN A 244 -3.50 8.18 16.09
CA ASN A 244 -4.35 8.26 17.28
C ASN A 244 -5.68 8.97 16.99
N ASN A 245 -6.11 9.00 15.72
CA ASN A 245 -7.37 9.65 15.33
C ASN A 245 -8.57 8.77 15.75
N GLU A 246 -9.59 9.39 16.33
CA GLU A 246 -10.81 8.70 16.79
C GLU A 246 -11.55 7.92 15.68
N ASN A 247 -11.37 8.31 14.42
CA ASN A 247 -11.95 7.64 13.26
C ASN A 247 -11.02 6.57 12.66
N ASP A 248 -9.83 6.33 13.24
CA ASP A 248 -9.00 5.19 12.88
C ASP A 248 -9.74 3.89 13.21
N SER A 249 -9.70 2.93 12.30
CA SER A 249 -10.49 1.69 12.43
C SER A 249 -10.16 0.90 13.70
N LEU A 250 -8.90 0.91 14.13
CA LEU A 250 -8.45 0.23 15.34
C LEU A 250 -8.90 0.97 16.62
N ILE A 251 -8.88 2.30 16.61
CA ILE A 251 -9.35 3.12 17.74
C ILE A 251 -10.88 3.00 17.88
N LYS A 252 -11.59 3.09 16.76
CA LYS A 252 -13.05 3.02 16.72
C LYS A 252 -13.57 1.60 17.03
N HIS A 253 -12.84 0.57 16.61
CA HIS A 253 -13.18 -0.84 16.76
C HIS A 253 -12.00 -1.64 17.38
N PRO A 254 -11.70 -1.46 18.66
CA PRO A 254 -10.51 -2.05 19.30
C PRO A 254 -10.59 -3.57 19.47
N ASN A 255 -11.77 -4.16 19.35
CA ASN A 255 -11.98 -5.60 19.41
C ASN A 255 -11.95 -6.20 17.99
N GLU A 256 -11.22 -7.31 17.83
CA GLU A 256 -11.04 -7.99 16.53
C GLU A 256 -12.37 -8.33 15.84
N LEU A 257 -13.36 -8.82 16.59
CA LEU A 257 -14.65 -9.18 16.04
C LEU A 257 -15.47 -7.95 15.61
N ASN A 258 -15.43 -6.89 16.42
CA ASN A 258 -16.09 -5.63 16.07
C ASN A 258 -15.43 -4.97 14.87
N TRP A 259 -14.08 -4.94 14.83
CA TRP A 259 -13.35 -4.44 13.66
C TRP A 259 -13.72 -5.23 12.40
N TYR A 260 -13.82 -6.56 12.50
CA TYR A 260 -14.21 -7.40 11.38
C TYR A 260 -15.64 -7.10 10.91
N ASN A 261 -16.61 -7.07 11.82
CA ASN A 261 -18.02 -6.90 11.48
C ASN A 261 -18.37 -5.44 11.10
N ASP A 262 -17.93 -4.48 11.91
CA ASP A 262 -18.42 -3.09 11.86
C ASP A 262 -17.56 -2.20 10.95
N PHE A 263 -16.31 -2.58 10.68
CA PHE A 263 -15.44 -1.91 9.73
C PHE A 263 -15.27 -2.73 8.45
N LEU A 264 -14.65 -3.92 8.51
CA LEU A 264 -14.23 -4.63 7.31
C LEU A 264 -15.44 -5.10 6.48
N ILE A 265 -16.34 -5.86 7.06
CA ILE A 265 -17.52 -6.40 6.34
C ILE A 265 -18.42 -5.28 5.86
N VAL A 266 -18.69 -4.27 6.69
CA VAL A 266 -19.49 -3.10 6.27
C VAL A 266 -18.84 -2.39 5.09
N SER A 267 -17.52 -2.18 5.11
CA SER A 267 -16.77 -1.54 4.01
C SER A 267 -16.85 -2.36 2.72
N LEU A 268 -16.71 -3.68 2.81
CA LEU A 268 -16.77 -4.57 1.65
C LEU A 268 -18.16 -4.64 1.02
N LEU A 269 -19.22 -4.74 1.84
CA LEU A 269 -20.60 -4.75 1.35
C LEU A 269 -20.98 -3.42 0.68
N LYS A 270 -20.57 -2.28 1.27
CA LYS A 270 -20.75 -0.97 0.63
C LYS A 270 -19.99 -0.88 -0.69
N SER A 271 -18.77 -1.40 -0.73
CA SER A 271 -17.93 -1.43 -1.93
C SER A 271 -18.58 -2.27 -3.02
N PHE A 272 -19.10 -3.45 -2.66
CA PHE A 272 -19.79 -4.34 -3.59
C PHE A 272 -21.03 -3.67 -4.20
N LYS A 273 -21.86 -3.03 -3.36
CA LYS A 273 -23.02 -2.30 -3.83
C LYS A 273 -22.70 -1.11 -4.75
N ALA A 274 -21.54 -0.46 -4.49
CA ALA A 274 -21.08 0.66 -5.31
C ALA A 274 -20.42 0.22 -6.63
N LEU A 275 -20.04 -1.05 -6.74
CA LEU A 275 -19.43 -1.66 -7.92
C LEU A 275 -20.50 -1.91 -8.99
N LYS A 276 -20.15 -1.68 -10.24
CA LYS A 276 -21.01 -2.03 -11.38
C LYS A 276 -21.09 -3.55 -11.57
N ASP A 277 -22.16 -4.00 -12.18
CA ASP A 277 -22.32 -5.41 -12.56
C ASP A 277 -21.15 -5.89 -13.45
N ASN A 278 -20.74 -7.13 -13.24
CA ASN A 278 -19.62 -7.77 -13.95
C ASN A 278 -18.26 -7.06 -13.81
N HIS A 279 -18.10 -6.30 -12.72
CA HIS A 279 -16.83 -5.66 -12.35
C HIS A 279 -16.22 -6.30 -11.11
N PHE A 280 -15.02 -5.86 -10.69
CA PHE A 280 -14.20 -6.61 -9.75
C PHE A 280 -13.93 -5.84 -8.45
N LEU A 281 -14.01 -6.57 -7.35
CA LEU A 281 -13.50 -6.17 -6.05
C LEU A 281 -12.19 -6.92 -5.80
N VAL A 282 -11.09 -6.18 -5.67
CA VAL A 282 -9.73 -6.71 -5.48
C VAL A 282 -9.20 -6.25 -4.12
N LEU A 283 -8.76 -7.19 -3.31
CA LEU A 283 -8.23 -6.91 -1.99
C LEU A 283 -6.81 -7.45 -1.84
N ASN A 284 -5.93 -6.58 -1.33
CA ASN A 284 -4.70 -7.00 -0.70
C ASN A 284 -4.95 -7.01 0.81
N ILE A 285 -5.07 -8.19 1.39
CA ILE A 285 -5.35 -8.34 2.81
C ILE A 285 -4.50 -9.46 3.41
N SER A 286 -4.00 -9.22 4.62
CA SER A 286 -3.27 -10.21 5.41
C SER A 286 -3.98 -10.40 6.75
N PHE A 287 -4.00 -11.64 7.22
CA PHE A 287 -4.52 -11.98 8.52
C PHE A 287 -3.41 -12.57 9.37
N TYR A 288 -3.39 -12.19 10.65
CA TYR A 288 -2.45 -12.74 11.60
C TYR A 288 -2.73 -14.23 11.84
N LYS A 289 -1.70 -15.08 11.79
CA LYS A 289 -1.84 -16.55 11.93
C LYS A 289 -2.53 -16.99 13.22
N LYS A 290 -2.50 -16.16 14.27
CA LYS A 290 -3.12 -16.44 15.57
C LYS A 290 -4.51 -15.79 15.72
N SER A 291 -5.03 -15.15 14.67
CA SER A 291 -6.37 -14.59 14.73
C SER A 291 -7.41 -15.68 14.98
N LYS A 292 -8.31 -15.42 15.93
CA LYS A 292 -9.43 -16.32 16.24
C LYS A 292 -10.57 -16.16 15.24
N TYR A 293 -10.74 -14.97 14.70
CA TYR A 293 -11.91 -14.59 13.92
C TYR A 293 -11.60 -14.27 12.45
N LEU A 294 -10.34 -13.93 12.13
CA LEU A 294 -9.95 -13.50 10.81
C LEU A 294 -9.31 -14.65 10.03
N SER A 295 -10.01 -15.12 9.00
CA SER A 295 -9.46 -16.04 8.00
C SER A 295 -10.00 -15.69 6.60
N LYS A 296 -9.26 -16.10 5.56
CA LYS A 296 -9.68 -15.89 4.17
C LYS A 296 -11.00 -16.61 3.89
N GLU A 297 -11.14 -17.83 4.38
CA GLU A 297 -12.33 -18.67 4.19
C GLU A 297 -13.55 -18.02 4.82
N ARG A 298 -13.42 -17.50 6.04
CA ARG A 298 -14.49 -16.79 6.73
C ARG A 298 -14.88 -15.54 5.93
N LEU A 299 -13.91 -14.71 5.52
CA LEU A 299 -14.17 -13.49 4.77
C LEU A 299 -14.93 -13.79 3.47
N ILE A 300 -14.49 -14.78 2.70
CA ILE A 300 -15.15 -15.19 1.47
C ILE A 300 -16.59 -15.68 1.75
N ASN A 301 -16.74 -16.53 2.76
CA ASN A 301 -18.05 -17.07 3.12
C ASN A 301 -19.04 -15.98 3.57
N ASP A 302 -18.58 -15.02 4.39
CA ASP A 302 -19.45 -13.97 4.93
C ASP A 302 -19.85 -12.96 3.84
N ILE A 303 -18.98 -12.66 2.88
CA ILE A 303 -19.32 -11.82 1.73
C ILE A 303 -20.28 -12.54 0.79
N THR A 304 -20.05 -13.83 0.49
CA THR A 304 -20.87 -14.58 -0.47
C THR A 304 -22.25 -14.96 0.05
N LYS A 305 -22.44 -15.05 1.37
CA LYS A 305 -23.75 -15.32 1.98
C LYS A 305 -24.68 -14.10 2.02
N GLN A 306 -24.13 -12.90 1.90
CA GLN A 306 -24.89 -11.65 1.98
C GLN A 306 -25.25 -11.07 0.61
N ASN A 307 -24.76 -11.69 -0.45
CA ASN A 307 -25.06 -11.38 -1.85
C ASN A 307 -25.70 -12.57 -2.55
#